data_fb89576c50d1dcdcdfb1cef124890115
#
_entry.id   fb89576c50d1dcdcdfb1cef124890115
#
_cell.length_a   1.000
_cell.length_b   1.000
_cell.length_c   1.000
_cell.angle_alpha   90.00
_cell.angle_beta   90.00
_cell.angle_gamma   90.00
#
_symmetry.space_group_name_H-M   'P 1'
#
loop_
_entity.id
_entity.type
_entity.pdbx_description
1 polymer ?
#
loop_
_entity_poly.entity_id
_entity_poly.type
_entity_poly.pdbx_seq_one_letter_code
_entity_poly.pdbx_strand_id
1 'polypeptide(L)'
;IAGSIYFVVMLTCFWLNAQFGVFLEAPKMVEKNGAAAFVYEIKPAIIVFFIPSAIFLIHLFTVIVRICKNNPTMKVQYEPVMLGVLALFLGNAFLGIPFFSGFPIDILSGVVNVFLLFYALIRRRLFRLQMLASPSLCYGVGFLFSILVFLNIVPSLQNLFHMRPDKNTRIYTLVFSIVFLIIYALFTYLWKLLIRCVFVREENHQAEKIREFNSAISKTLDLQEILDKTIHVMKDLMDVGNIYICMQDAPGEPYRGVASDQPLSDLAFAFEEENPMVQWLKDHEEPIIYRDFRYSVEYKSMWEEEKHQLDKNHTRYCAGLKDGDNLAGVILITSSSSKKRLAYDEVEIISNITSVASIAIKN
;
A
#
# COMPACT_ATOMS: atom_id res chain seq x y z
N ILE A 1 1.62 22.03 1.76
CA ILE A 1 2.40 23.30 1.70
C ILE A 1 3.86 23.02 2.09
N ALA A 2 4.15 22.46 3.28
CA ALA A 2 5.54 22.22 3.72
C ALA A 2 6.34 21.32 2.75
N GLY A 3 5.76 20.25 2.23
CA GLY A 3 6.39 19.36 1.25
C GLY A 3 6.71 20.07 -0.07
N SER A 4 5.83 20.97 -0.54
CA SER A 4 6.05 21.73 -1.78
C SER A 4 7.20 22.73 -1.63
N ILE A 5 7.28 23.40 -0.47
CA ILE A 5 8.38 24.32 -0.17
C ILE A 5 9.71 23.57 -0.12
N TYR A 6 9.75 22.43 0.58
CA TYR A 6 10.94 21.58 0.66
C TYR A 6 11.39 21.13 -0.74
N PHE A 7 10.45 20.67 -1.58
CA PHE A 7 10.77 20.24 -2.93
C PHE A 7 11.42 21.35 -3.77
N VAL A 8 10.86 22.57 -3.71
CA VAL A 8 11.43 23.73 -4.41
C VAL A 8 12.83 24.05 -3.91
N VAL A 9 13.05 24.08 -2.58
CA VAL A 9 14.37 24.32 -1.98
C VAL A 9 15.37 23.27 -2.45
N MET A 10 15.01 21.99 -2.42
CA MET A 10 15.90 20.90 -2.85
C MET A 10 16.22 20.95 -4.34
N LEU A 11 15.22 21.25 -5.18
CA LEU A 11 15.44 21.43 -6.62
C LEU A 11 16.41 22.57 -6.91
N THR A 12 16.26 23.69 -6.18
CA THR A 12 17.16 24.84 -6.30
C THR A 12 18.58 24.50 -5.85
N CYS A 13 18.75 23.81 -4.74
CA CYS A 13 20.04 23.33 -4.27
C CYS A 13 20.69 22.37 -5.27
N PHE A 14 19.94 21.44 -5.82
CA PHE A 14 20.40 20.51 -6.85
C PHE A 14 20.87 21.26 -8.11
N TRP A 15 20.09 22.22 -8.59
CA TRP A 15 20.43 23.03 -9.75
C TRP A 15 21.70 23.86 -9.52
N LEU A 16 21.82 24.52 -8.36
CA LEU A 16 23.00 25.28 -7.98
C LEU A 16 24.27 24.40 -7.93
N ASN A 17 24.13 23.18 -7.39
CA ASN A 17 25.26 22.25 -7.35
C ASN A 17 25.67 21.79 -8.76
N ALA A 18 24.67 21.47 -9.62
CA ALA A 18 24.94 21.02 -10.98
C ALA A 18 25.63 22.08 -11.84
N GLN A 19 25.32 23.38 -11.63
CA GLN A 19 25.89 24.47 -12.38
C GLN A 19 27.25 24.97 -11.81
N PHE A 20 27.39 25.02 -10.50
CA PHE A 20 28.49 25.73 -9.85
C PHE A 20 29.32 24.83 -8.92
N GLY A 21 28.96 23.56 -8.72
CA GLY A 21 29.66 22.67 -7.80
C GLY A 21 29.75 23.22 -6.36
N VAL A 22 28.69 23.89 -5.89
CA VAL A 22 28.67 24.62 -4.61
C VAL A 22 28.83 23.69 -3.41
N PHE A 23 28.21 22.49 -3.47
CA PHE A 23 28.14 21.55 -2.36
C PHE A 23 29.07 20.35 -2.53
N LEU A 24 29.15 19.81 -3.75
CA LEU A 24 29.95 18.66 -4.12
C LEU A 24 30.66 18.94 -5.43
N GLU A 25 31.95 18.64 -5.50
CA GLU A 25 32.66 18.62 -6.78
C GLU A 25 32.35 17.32 -7.55
N ALA A 26 32.62 17.36 -8.85
CA ALA A 26 32.50 16.16 -9.67
C ALA A 26 33.39 15.03 -9.10
N PRO A 27 32.91 13.79 -9.06
CA PRO A 27 33.67 12.67 -8.52
C PRO A 27 34.98 12.50 -9.29
N LYS A 28 36.10 12.42 -8.56
CA LYS A 28 37.41 12.13 -9.10
C LYS A 28 37.71 10.63 -8.90
N MET A 29 38.18 9.96 -9.95
CA MET A 29 38.64 8.59 -9.85
C MET A 29 40.07 8.62 -9.27
N VAL A 30 40.21 8.01 -8.10
CA VAL A 30 41.52 7.91 -7.40
C VAL A 30 41.82 6.45 -7.18
N GLU A 31 43.04 6.04 -7.51
CA GLU A 31 43.51 4.69 -7.22
C GLU A 31 43.93 4.61 -5.75
N LYS A 32 43.20 3.80 -4.97
CA LYS A 32 43.47 3.59 -3.53
C LYS A 32 43.64 2.10 -3.29
N ASN A 33 44.84 1.69 -2.83
CA ASN A 33 45.15 0.27 -2.56
C ASN A 33 45.01 -0.63 -3.79
N GLY A 34 45.32 -0.16 -5.01
CA GLY A 34 45.21 -0.97 -6.24
C GLY A 34 43.77 -1.13 -6.79
N ALA A 35 42.81 -0.46 -6.19
CA ALA A 35 41.44 -0.41 -6.69
C ALA A 35 41.02 1.03 -7.04
N ALA A 36 40.29 1.20 -8.15
CA ALA A 36 39.72 2.49 -8.53
C ALA A 36 38.56 2.84 -7.59
N ALA A 37 38.67 3.95 -6.86
CA ALA A 37 37.65 4.45 -5.98
C ALA A 37 37.20 5.84 -6.43
N PHE A 38 35.89 6.11 -6.37
CA PHE A 38 35.34 7.45 -6.56
C PHE A 38 35.46 8.23 -5.24
N VAL A 39 36.12 9.38 -5.29
CA VAL A 39 36.25 10.29 -4.14
C VAL A 39 35.51 11.58 -4.46
N TYR A 40 34.63 11.97 -3.55
CA TYR A 40 33.90 13.23 -3.61
C TYR A 40 34.57 14.26 -2.69
N GLU A 41 34.85 15.41 -3.20
CA GLU A 41 35.26 16.55 -2.35
C GLU A 41 34.02 17.26 -1.83
N ILE A 42 33.79 17.11 -0.53
CA ILE A 42 32.64 17.69 0.17
C ILE A 42 33.03 19.10 0.63
N LYS A 43 32.30 20.10 0.14
CA LYS A 43 32.49 21.50 0.57
C LYS A 43 31.70 21.79 1.83
N PRO A 44 32.15 22.71 2.71
CA PRO A 44 31.41 23.08 3.93
C PRO A 44 29.98 23.56 3.67
N ALA A 45 29.74 24.13 2.49
CA ALA A 45 28.38 24.56 2.05
C ALA A 45 27.36 23.46 2.01
N ILE A 46 27.76 22.18 2.03
CA ILE A 46 26.83 21.02 2.06
C ILE A 46 25.90 21.04 3.28
N ILE A 47 26.29 21.73 4.36
CA ILE A 47 25.46 21.92 5.55
C ILE A 47 24.12 22.59 5.19
N VAL A 48 24.14 23.52 4.22
CA VAL A 48 22.92 24.19 3.72
C VAL A 48 21.95 23.20 3.10
N PHE A 49 22.43 22.08 2.58
CA PHE A 49 21.61 20.98 2.06
C PHE A 49 21.16 20.02 3.16
N PHE A 50 22.05 19.66 4.09
CA PHE A 50 21.73 18.68 5.14
C PHE A 50 20.77 19.19 6.20
N ILE A 51 20.84 20.47 6.59
CA ILE A 51 19.97 21.03 7.63
C ILE A 51 18.48 20.99 7.21
N PRO A 52 18.07 21.52 6.05
CA PRO A 52 16.68 21.41 5.59
C PRO A 52 16.23 19.96 5.42
N SER A 53 17.13 19.07 4.95
CA SER A 53 16.85 17.65 4.78
C SER A 53 16.57 16.97 6.12
N ALA A 54 17.37 17.26 7.16
CA ALA A 54 17.17 16.74 8.50
C ALA A 54 15.86 17.26 9.13
N ILE A 55 15.57 18.55 8.97
CA ILE A 55 14.33 19.17 9.47
C ILE A 55 13.12 18.51 8.80
N PHE A 56 13.18 18.31 7.48
CA PHE A 56 12.10 17.64 6.76
C PHE A 56 11.92 16.19 7.19
N LEU A 57 13.02 15.46 7.41
CA LEU A 57 13.00 14.07 7.89
C LEU A 57 12.35 13.96 9.27
N ILE A 58 12.73 14.85 10.20
CA ILE A 58 12.14 14.91 11.54
C ILE A 58 10.64 15.24 11.45
N HIS A 59 10.26 16.18 10.60
CA HIS A 59 8.85 16.51 10.37
C HIS A 59 8.08 15.32 9.81
N LEU A 60 8.62 14.65 8.78
CA LEU A 60 8.02 13.46 8.18
C LEU A 60 7.81 12.36 9.22
N PHE A 61 8.83 12.05 10.03
CA PHE A 61 8.72 11.04 11.08
C PHE A 61 7.70 11.43 12.14
N THR A 62 7.64 12.70 12.52
CA THR A 62 6.65 13.20 13.48
C THR A 62 5.22 13.00 12.95
N VAL A 63 4.98 13.30 11.68
CA VAL A 63 3.68 13.10 11.03
C VAL A 63 3.32 11.62 10.98
N ILE A 64 4.25 10.75 10.55
CA ILE A 64 4.03 9.30 10.48
C ILE A 64 3.74 8.72 11.87
N VAL A 65 4.52 9.10 12.89
CA VAL A 65 4.30 8.64 14.28
C VAL A 65 2.93 9.09 14.80
N ARG A 66 2.49 10.31 14.47
CA ARG A 66 1.15 10.81 14.81
C ARG A 66 0.05 9.99 14.16
N ILE A 67 0.18 9.69 12.86
CA ILE A 67 -0.76 8.82 12.13
C ILE A 67 -0.79 7.43 12.75
N CYS A 68 0.37 6.84 13.04
CA CYS A 68 0.48 5.51 13.64
C CYS A 68 -0.08 5.44 15.07
N LYS A 69 -0.06 6.56 15.81
CA LYS A 69 -0.65 6.64 17.14
C LYS A 69 -2.18 6.62 17.08
N ASN A 70 -2.75 7.27 16.08
CA ASN A 70 -4.20 7.30 15.88
C ASN A 70 -4.72 5.99 15.25
N ASN A 71 -3.90 5.34 14.39
CA ASN A 71 -4.25 4.10 13.72
C ASN A 71 -3.11 3.07 13.87
N PRO A 72 -3.15 2.19 14.89
CA PRO A 72 -2.08 1.22 15.17
C PRO A 72 -1.76 0.27 14.01
N THR A 73 -2.75 -0.03 13.16
CA THR A 73 -2.59 -0.86 11.96
C THR A 73 -1.62 -0.26 10.95
N MET A 74 -1.61 1.07 10.85
CA MET A 74 -0.72 1.82 9.95
C MET A 74 0.75 1.71 10.36
N LYS A 75 1.05 1.51 11.65
CA LYS A 75 2.43 1.37 12.14
C LYS A 75 3.19 0.28 11.39
N VAL A 76 2.55 -0.85 11.20
CA VAL A 76 3.14 -2.03 10.53
C VAL A 76 3.46 -1.74 9.05
N GLN A 77 2.71 -0.84 8.42
CA GLN A 77 2.90 -0.45 7.02
C GLN A 77 4.02 0.59 6.86
N TYR A 78 4.06 1.59 7.74
CA TYR A 78 5.02 2.70 7.65
C TYR A 78 6.39 2.39 8.26
N GLU A 79 6.50 1.41 9.16
CA GLU A 79 7.76 1.04 9.81
C GLU A 79 8.90 0.73 8.82
N PRO A 80 8.72 -0.12 7.79
CA PRO A 80 9.80 -0.39 6.83
C PRO A 80 10.15 0.84 5.98
N VAL A 81 9.18 1.72 5.69
CA VAL A 81 9.44 2.98 4.98
C VAL A 81 10.32 3.90 5.82
N MET A 82 9.99 4.06 7.10
CA MET A 82 10.78 4.88 8.02
C MET A 82 12.20 4.35 8.15
N LEU A 83 12.37 3.02 8.28
CA LEU A 83 13.69 2.38 8.34
C LEU A 83 14.47 2.58 7.05
N GLY A 84 13.83 2.47 5.89
CA GLY A 84 14.46 2.69 4.58
C GLY A 84 14.96 4.11 4.40
N VAL A 85 14.11 5.09 4.70
CA VAL A 85 14.48 6.52 4.62
C VAL A 85 15.59 6.86 5.63
N LEU A 86 15.54 6.30 6.84
CA LEU A 86 16.59 6.48 7.84
C LEU A 86 17.91 5.89 7.38
N ALA A 87 17.90 4.67 6.83
CA ALA A 87 19.09 4.01 6.28
C ALA A 87 19.72 4.84 5.17
N LEU A 88 18.90 5.38 4.25
CA LEU A 88 19.36 6.25 3.17
C LEU A 88 20.00 7.52 3.72
N PHE A 89 19.38 8.17 4.69
CA PHE A 89 19.91 9.39 5.30
C PHE A 89 21.25 9.15 6.01
N LEU A 90 21.32 8.08 6.82
CA LEU A 90 22.55 7.70 7.53
C LEU A 90 23.67 7.31 6.57
N GLY A 91 23.37 6.54 5.52
CA GLY A 91 24.37 6.15 4.51
C GLY A 91 24.99 7.36 3.82
N ASN A 92 24.17 8.35 3.48
CA ASN A 92 24.68 9.61 2.92
C ASN A 92 25.45 10.46 3.94
N ALA A 93 25.05 10.46 5.22
CA ALA A 93 25.77 11.17 6.27
C ALA A 93 27.16 10.55 6.54
N PHE A 94 27.30 9.23 6.43
CA PHE A 94 28.57 8.53 6.60
C PHE A 94 29.60 8.82 5.51
N LEU A 95 29.19 9.28 4.32
CA LEU A 95 30.13 9.74 3.29
C LEU A 95 31.04 10.90 3.76
N GLY A 96 30.57 11.72 4.71
CA GLY A 96 31.36 12.78 5.32
C GLY A 96 32.46 12.32 6.28
N ILE A 97 32.48 11.03 6.65
CA ILE A 97 33.45 10.49 7.61
C ILE A 97 34.65 9.90 6.85
N PRO A 98 35.90 10.38 7.11
CA PRO A 98 37.09 9.92 6.40
C PRO A 98 37.34 8.40 6.43
N PHE A 99 36.87 7.74 7.50
CA PHE A 99 37.01 6.28 7.67
C PHE A 99 36.29 5.50 6.56
N PHE A 100 35.14 6.00 6.08
CA PHE A 100 34.35 5.37 5.05
C PHE A 100 34.68 5.84 3.63
N SER A 101 35.68 6.71 3.49
CA SER A 101 36.12 7.25 2.21
C SER A 101 36.53 6.13 1.25
N GLY A 102 35.87 6.06 0.10
CA GLY A 102 36.12 5.03 -0.93
C GLY A 102 35.22 3.79 -0.82
N PHE A 103 34.37 3.71 0.19
CA PHE A 103 33.37 2.63 0.29
C PHE A 103 32.01 3.16 -0.19
N PRO A 104 31.28 2.48 -1.10
CA PRO A 104 30.03 2.96 -1.69
C PRO A 104 28.84 2.75 -0.73
N ILE A 105 28.91 3.38 0.47
CA ILE A 105 27.88 3.25 1.51
C ILE A 105 26.56 3.91 1.06
N ASP A 106 26.62 4.96 0.31
CA ASP A 106 25.48 5.65 -0.31
C ASP A 106 24.70 4.71 -1.23
N ILE A 107 25.39 3.97 -2.09
CA ILE A 107 24.79 2.98 -2.99
C ILE A 107 24.15 1.86 -2.16
N LEU A 108 24.89 1.33 -1.17
CA LEU A 108 24.39 0.26 -0.32
C LEU A 108 23.12 0.68 0.46
N SER A 109 23.13 1.88 1.04
CA SER A 109 21.98 2.43 1.75
C SER A 109 20.79 2.68 0.82
N GLY A 110 21.06 3.10 -0.43
CA GLY A 110 20.06 3.22 -1.48
C GLY A 110 19.40 1.87 -1.82
N VAL A 111 20.20 0.82 -1.96
CA VAL A 111 19.70 -0.55 -2.20
C VAL A 111 18.84 -1.03 -1.03
N VAL A 112 19.28 -0.83 0.21
CA VAL A 112 18.51 -1.19 1.42
C VAL A 112 17.18 -0.43 1.46
N ASN A 113 17.19 0.87 1.16
CA ASN A 113 15.98 1.67 1.09
C ASN A 113 15.00 1.16 0.03
N VAL A 114 15.49 0.83 -1.18
CA VAL A 114 14.65 0.28 -2.26
C VAL A 114 14.03 -1.06 -1.85
N PHE A 115 14.78 -1.96 -1.21
CA PHE A 115 14.25 -3.22 -0.70
C PHE A 115 13.17 -3.02 0.37
N LEU A 116 13.37 -2.11 1.31
CA LEU A 116 12.40 -1.82 2.37
C LEU A 116 11.14 -1.15 1.82
N LEU A 117 11.27 -0.23 0.85
CA LEU A 117 10.14 0.35 0.13
C LEU A 117 9.36 -0.70 -0.66
N PHE A 118 10.05 -1.57 -1.40
CA PHE A 118 9.44 -2.67 -2.13
C PHE A 118 8.69 -3.63 -1.19
N TYR A 119 9.30 -3.97 -0.04
CA TYR A 119 8.64 -4.76 1.00
C TYR A 119 7.40 -4.07 1.56
N ALA A 120 7.46 -2.75 1.82
CA ALA A 120 6.31 -1.97 2.29
C ALA A 120 5.18 -1.92 1.25
N LEU A 121 5.53 -1.71 -0.01
CA LEU A 121 4.56 -1.63 -1.11
C LEU A 121 3.85 -2.96 -1.34
N ILE A 122 4.60 -4.05 -1.48
CA ILE A 122 4.03 -5.35 -1.88
C ILE A 122 3.52 -6.12 -0.67
N ARG A 123 4.35 -6.30 0.36
CA ARG A 123 4.01 -7.17 1.49
C ARG A 123 3.08 -6.51 2.49
N ARG A 124 3.15 -5.18 2.62
CA ARG A 124 2.35 -4.38 3.56
C ARG A 124 1.22 -3.61 2.88
N ARG A 125 1.10 -3.70 1.57
CA ARG A 125 0.06 -3.01 0.78
C ARG A 125 -0.10 -1.53 1.19
N LEU A 126 1.05 -0.82 1.27
CA LEU A 126 1.10 0.57 1.73
C LEU A 126 0.29 1.52 0.84
N PHE A 127 0.25 1.23 -0.46
CA PHE A 127 -0.52 1.99 -1.43
C PHE A 127 -1.51 1.08 -2.15
N ARG A 128 -2.67 1.62 -2.49
CA ARG A 128 -3.56 0.99 -3.46
C ARG A 128 -2.80 0.87 -4.78
N LEU A 129 -2.63 -0.36 -5.24
CA LEU A 129 -1.87 -0.67 -6.45
C LEU A 129 -2.45 0.00 -7.70
N GLN A 130 -3.73 0.37 -7.67
CA GLN A 130 -4.40 1.18 -8.69
C GLN A 130 -3.67 2.50 -8.98
N MET A 131 -3.07 3.14 -7.97
CA MET A 131 -2.30 4.36 -8.19
C MET A 131 -1.05 4.11 -9.04
N LEU A 132 -0.38 2.94 -8.88
CA LEU A 132 0.77 2.56 -9.70
C LEU A 132 0.39 2.22 -11.14
N ALA A 133 -0.84 1.76 -11.35
CA ALA A 133 -1.40 1.48 -12.67
C ALA A 133 -1.94 2.73 -13.37
N SER A 134 -1.94 3.88 -12.71
CA SER A 134 -2.37 5.15 -13.28
C SER A 134 -1.60 5.45 -14.58
N PRO A 135 -2.32 5.81 -15.68
CA PRO A 135 -1.67 6.13 -16.95
C PRO A 135 -0.59 7.20 -16.83
N SER A 136 -0.84 8.24 -16.02
CA SER A 136 0.10 9.35 -15.81
C SER A 136 1.42 8.88 -15.21
N LEU A 137 1.38 7.96 -14.23
CA LEU A 137 2.57 7.42 -13.58
C LEU A 137 3.33 6.49 -14.53
N CYS A 138 2.61 5.67 -15.31
CA CYS A 138 3.22 4.81 -16.33
C CYS A 138 3.99 5.63 -17.38
N TYR A 139 3.40 6.73 -17.85
CA TYR A 139 4.06 7.61 -18.81
C TYR A 139 5.25 8.34 -18.19
N GLY A 140 5.14 8.83 -16.95
CA GLY A 140 6.22 9.51 -16.24
C GLY A 140 7.42 8.60 -15.98
N VAL A 141 7.20 7.40 -15.49
CA VAL A 141 8.26 6.40 -15.25
C VAL A 141 8.90 5.98 -16.57
N GLY A 142 8.09 5.70 -17.61
CA GLY A 142 8.59 5.38 -18.95
C GLY A 142 9.49 6.48 -19.50
N PHE A 143 9.12 7.76 -19.30
CA PHE A 143 9.90 8.91 -19.75
C PHE A 143 11.25 9.00 -19.03
N LEU A 144 11.27 8.87 -17.70
CA LEU A 144 12.50 8.91 -16.91
C LEU A 144 13.49 7.79 -17.31
N PHE A 145 12.98 6.55 -17.41
CA PHE A 145 13.82 5.44 -17.86
C PHE A 145 14.35 5.64 -19.28
N SER A 146 13.53 6.19 -20.17
CA SER A 146 13.93 6.47 -21.55
C SER A 146 15.06 7.51 -21.62
N ILE A 147 15.02 8.55 -20.78
CA ILE A 147 16.12 9.51 -20.66
C ILE A 147 17.40 8.82 -20.24
N LEU A 148 17.35 8.01 -19.17
CA LEU A 148 18.53 7.32 -18.64
C LEU A 148 19.16 6.40 -19.68
N VAL A 149 18.36 5.60 -20.37
CA VAL A 149 18.85 4.69 -21.42
C VAL A 149 19.37 5.46 -22.62
N PHE A 150 18.68 6.52 -23.02
CA PHE A 150 19.07 7.34 -24.16
C PHE A 150 20.43 8.03 -23.92
N LEU A 151 20.66 8.61 -22.74
CA LEU A 151 21.93 9.22 -22.39
C LEU A 151 23.11 8.23 -22.47
N ASN A 152 22.87 6.94 -22.18
CA ASN A 152 23.90 5.90 -22.27
C ASN A 152 24.09 5.37 -23.71
N ILE A 153 23.05 5.38 -24.52
CA ILE A 153 23.10 4.88 -25.90
C ILE A 153 23.70 5.91 -26.87
N VAL A 154 23.49 7.22 -26.62
CA VAL A 154 23.95 8.29 -27.52
C VAL A 154 25.44 8.21 -27.87
N PRO A 155 26.37 8.05 -26.89
CA PRO A 155 27.80 7.94 -27.20
C PRO A 155 28.12 6.73 -28.08
N SER A 156 27.46 5.59 -27.81
CA SER A 156 27.65 4.35 -28.59
C SER A 156 27.16 4.50 -30.01
N LEU A 157 26.01 5.16 -30.22
CA LEU A 157 25.46 5.44 -31.54
C LEU A 157 26.36 6.41 -32.32
N GLN A 158 26.91 7.43 -31.68
CA GLN A 158 27.84 8.38 -32.31
C GLN A 158 29.10 7.67 -32.80
N ASN A 159 29.63 6.74 -32.00
CA ASN A 159 30.80 5.96 -32.37
C ASN A 159 30.49 4.97 -33.52
N LEU A 160 29.33 4.28 -33.45
CA LEU A 160 28.92 3.31 -34.44
C LEU A 160 28.75 3.91 -35.84
N PHE A 161 28.13 5.07 -35.92
CA PHE A 161 27.83 5.74 -37.18
C PHE A 161 28.92 6.69 -37.65
N HIS A 162 30.07 6.78 -36.96
CA HIS A 162 31.15 7.72 -37.26
C HIS A 162 30.66 9.16 -37.46
N MET A 163 29.65 9.53 -36.72
CA MET A 163 28.96 10.81 -36.88
C MET A 163 29.80 11.96 -36.35
N ARG A 164 30.33 12.79 -37.25
CA ARG A 164 30.97 14.07 -36.87
C ARG A 164 29.90 15.14 -36.71
N PRO A 165 29.79 15.80 -35.54
CA PRO A 165 28.68 16.73 -35.26
C PRO A 165 28.68 18.00 -36.17
N ASP A 166 29.76 18.29 -36.87
CA ASP A 166 29.91 19.55 -37.59
C ASP A 166 29.23 19.70 -38.92
N LYS A 167 28.75 18.59 -39.57
CA LYS A 167 28.23 18.71 -40.96
C LYS A 167 26.70 18.67 -41.14
N ASN A 168 25.91 18.12 -40.22
CA ASN A 168 24.45 18.04 -40.40
C ASN A 168 23.66 17.93 -39.10
N THR A 169 23.78 18.91 -38.21
CA THR A 169 23.15 18.94 -36.88
C THR A 169 21.65 18.62 -36.91
N ARG A 170 20.91 19.08 -37.94
CA ARG A 170 19.46 18.85 -38.03
C ARG A 170 19.10 17.38 -38.26
N ILE A 171 19.85 16.67 -39.11
CA ILE A 171 19.58 15.24 -39.40
C ILE A 171 19.89 14.41 -38.16
N TYR A 172 20.99 14.71 -37.45
CA TYR A 172 21.34 14.02 -36.22
C TYR A 172 20.29 14.21 -35.13
N THR A 173 19.84 15.46 -34.95
CA THR A 173 18.78 15.74 -33.98
C THR A 173 17.51 14.97 -34.29
N LEU A 174 17.14 14.86 -35.57
CA LEU A 174 15.96 14.09 -36.01
C LEU A 174 16.13 12.59 -35.72
N VAL A 175 17.27 12.00 -36.09
CA VAL A 175 17.56 10.60 -35.84
C VAL A 175 17.54 10.29 -34.34
N PHE A 176 18.21 11.08 -33.52
CA PHE A 176 18.20 10.90 -32.05
C PHE A 176 16.83 11.07 -31.45
N SER A 177 16.00 12.01 -31.95
CA SER A 177 14.62 12.17 -31.50
C SER A 177 13.77 10.93 -31.81
N ILE A 178 13.92 10.36 -33.01
CA ILE A 178 13.23 9.13 -33.38
C ILE A 178 13.65 7.96 -32.46
N VAL A 179 14.95 7.80 -32.24
CA VAL A 179 15.48 6.74 -31.35
C VAL A 179 14.93 6.92 -29.93
N PHE A 180 14.91 8.16 -29.41
CA PHE A 180 14.33 8.45 -28.10
C PHE A 180 12.84 8.06 -28.03
N LEU A 181 12.06 8.43 -29.04
CA LEU A 181 10.62 8.08 -29.10
C LEU A 181 10.38 6.57 -29.14
N ILE A 182 11.21 5.82 -29.86
CA ILE A 182 11.12 4.36 -29.89
C ILE A 182 11.42 3.76 -28.53
N ILE A 183 12.49 4.22 -27.85
CA ILE A 183 12.87 3.78 -26.52
C ILE A 183 11.75 4.10 -25.52
N TYR A 184 11.20 5.31 -25.59
CA TYR A 184 10.09 5.74 -24.74
C TYR A 184 8.83 4.88 -24.93
N ALA A 185 8.44 4.63 -26.17
CA ALA A 185 7.28 3.78 -26.46
C ALA A 185 7.48 2.35 -25.94
N LEU A 186 8.68 1.79 -26.14
CA LEU A 186 9.05 0.46 -25.68
C LEU A 186 8.99 0.36 -24.14
N PHE A 187 9.61 1.30 -23.42
CA PHE A 187 9.59 1.29 -21.94
C PHE A 187 8.20 1.50 -21.39
N THR A 188 7.42 2.40 -21.97
CA THR A 188 6.03 2.62 -21.54
C THR A 188 5.18 1.37 -21.76
N TYR A 189 5.37 0.67 -22.89
CA TYR A 189 4.67 -0.59 -23.19
C TYR A 189 5.08 -1.69 -22.19
N LEU A 190 6.38 -1.89 -21.97
CA LEU A 190 6.91 -2.90 -21.04
C LEU A 190 6.43 -2.63 -19.61
N TRP A 191 6.42 -1.37 -19.18
CA TRP A 191 5.95 -0.98 -17.86
C TRP A 191 4.46 -1.28 -17.67
N LYS A 192 3.63 -0.95 -18.66
CA LYS A 192 2.20 -1.30 -18.64
C LYS A 192 1.97 -2.82 -18.62
N LEU A 193 2.77 -3.57 -19.38
CA LEU A 193 2.68 -5.03 -19.40
C LEU A 193 3.05 -5.61 -18.03
N LEU A 194 4.13 -5.12 -17.41
CA LEU A 194 4.61 -5.56 -16.11
C LEU A 194 3.57 -5.29 -15.02
N ILE A 195 3.02 -4.09 -14.97
CA ILE A 195 1.95 -3.74 -14.03
C ILE A 195 0.73 -4.63 -14.23
N ARG A 196 0.30 -4.83 -15.48
CA ARG A 196 -0.86 -5.69 -15.79
C ARG A 196 -0.62 -7.13 -15.35
N CYS A 197 0.58 -7.69 -15.60
CA CYS A 197 0.88 -9.07 -15.24
C CYS A 197 0.99 -9.28 -13.73
N VAL A 198 1.54 -8.30 -13.00
CA VAL A 198 1.86 -8.46 -11.57
C VAL A 198 0.72 -8.03 -10.66
N PHE A 199 -0.02 -6.98 -11.05
CA PHE A 199 -0.92 -6.29 -10.12
C PHE A 199 -2.40 -6.30 -10.50
N VAL A 200 -2.74 -6.28 -11.78
CA VAL A 200 -4.12 -6.09 -12.23
C VAL A 200 -4.93 -7.39 -12.24
N ARG A 201 -4.27 -8.54 -12.26
CA ARG A 201 -4.95 -9.85 -12.39
C ARG A 201 -5.79 -10.18 -11.16
N GLU A 202 -5.28 -9.95 -9.96
CA GLU A 202 -5.97 -10.30 -8.70
C GLU A 202 -7.13 -9.34 -8.42
N GLU A 203 -6.93 -8.05 -8.69
CA GLU A 203 -7.95 -7.02 -8.48
C GLU A 203 -9.13 -7.14 -9.44
N ASN A 204 -8.87 -7.46 -10.72
CA ASN A 204 -9.93 -7.74 -11.69
C ASN A 204 -10.73 -8.99 -11.31
N HIS A 205 -10.10 -10.02 -10.78
CA HIS A 205 -10.78 -11.24 -10.33
C HIS A 205 -11.72 -10.95 -9.16
N GLN A 206 -11.29 -10.14 -8.19
CA GLN A 206 -12.14 -9.70 -7.06
C GLN A 206 -13.34 -8.88 -7.55
N ALA A 207 -13.10 -7.90 -8.43
CA ALA A 207 -14.16 -7.05 -8.98
C ALA A 207 -15.18 -7.87 -9.81
N GLU A 208 -14.71 -8.84 -10.57
CA GLU A 208 -15.57 -9.75 -11.34
C GLU A 208 -16.45 -10.62 -10.43
N LYS A 209 -15.87 -11.20 -9.37
CA LYS A 209 -16.61 -11.99 -8.38
C LYS A 209 -17.66 -11.18 -7.63
N ILE A 210 -17.36 -9.95 -7.23
CA ILE A 210 -18.33 -9.05 -6.60
C ILE A 210 -19.46 -8.72 -7.58
N ARG A 211 -19.14 -8.50 -8.86
CA ARG A 211 -20.14 -8.23 -9.89
C ARG A 211 -21.06 -9.45 -10.15
N GLU A 212 -20.48 -10.65 -10.20
CA GLU A 212 -21.25 -11.91 -10.31
C GLU A 212 -22.19 -12.07 -9.11
N PHE A 213 -21.68 -11.83 -7.90
CA PHE A 213 -22.47 -11.86 -6.68
C PHE A 213 -23.62 -10.86 -6.71
N ASN A 214 -23.37 -9.60 -7.09
CA ASN A 214 -24.41 -8.58 -7.24
C ASN A 214 -25.51 -9.02 -8.22
N SER A 215 -25.12 -9.59 -9.35
CA SER A 215 -26.06 -10.10 -10.35
C SER A 215 -26.85 -11.34 -9.88
N ALA A 216 -26.21 -12.19 -9.09
CA ALA A 216 -26.85 -13.41 -8.57
C ALA A 216 -27.81 -13.11 -7.42
N ILE A 217 -27.45 -12.18 -6.54
CA ILE A 217 -28.30 -11.78 -5.40
C ILE A 217 -29.54 -10.99 -5.86
N SER A 218 -29.40 -10.11 -6.85
CA SER A 218 -30.52 -9.30 -7.35
C SER A 218 -31.65 -10.11 -7.98
N LYS A 219 -31.41 -11.38 -8.26
CA LYS A 219 -32.41 -12.32 -8.87
C LYS A 219 -33.05 -13.27 -7.86
N THR A 220 -32.57 -13.25 -6.62
CA THR A 220 -32.97 -14.18 -5.57
C THR A 220 -33.82 -13.45 -4.53
N LEU A 221 -34.96 -14.02 -4.17
CA LEU A 221 -35.86 -13.53 -3.12
C LEU A 221 -35.83 -14.42 -1.87
N ASP A 222 -35.17 -15.57 -1.94
CA ASP A 222 -35.03 -16.48 -0.82
C ASP A 222 -33.90 -16.02 0.11
N LEU A 223 -34.26 -15.73 1.36
CA LEU A 223 -33.32 -15.28 2.37
C LEU A 223 -32.19 -16.28 2.57
N GLN A 224 -32.49 -17.58 2.66
CA GLN A 224 -31.45 -18.59 2.89
C GLN A 224 -30.44 -18.63 1.73
N GLU A 225 -30.92 -18.53 0.50
CA GLU A 225 -30.05 -18.49 -0.68
C GLU A 225 -29.16 -17.22 -0.72
N ILE A 226 -29.70 -16.09 -0.24
CA ILE A 226 -28.91 -14.83 -0.11
C ILE A 226 -27.79 -15.02 0.90
N LEU A 227 -28.10 -15.60 2.07
CA LEU A 227 -27.11 -15.83 3.13
C LEU A 227 -26.01 -16.80 2.68
N ASP A 228 -26.38 -17.91 2.04
CA ASP A 228 -25.46 -18.93 1.54
C ASP A 228 -24.52 -18.35 0.46
N LYS A 229 -25.05 -17.56 -0.49
CA LYS A 229 -24.26 -16.89 -1.50
C LYS A 229 -23.32 -15.86 -0.88
N THR A 230 -23.75 -15.17 0.17
CA THR A 230 -22.92 -14.19 0.91
C THR A 230 -21.73 -14.89 1.57
N ILE A 231 -21.96 -16.02 2.24
CA ILE A 231 -20.90 -16.84 2.84
C ILE A 231 -19.94 -17.33 1.75
N HIS A 232 -20.46 -17.85 0.66
CA HIS A 232 -19.64 -18.43 -0.41
C HIS A 232 -18.73 -17.38 -1.05
N VAL A 233 -19.25 -16.20 -1.41
CA VAL A 233 -18.44 -15.15 -2.03
C VAL A 233 -17.39 -14.58 -1.07
N MET A 234 -17.72 -14.45 0.21
CA MET A 234 -16.74 -14.02 1.21
C MET A 234 -15.59 -15.02 1.34
N LYS A 235 -15.88 -16.33 1.31
CA LYS A 235 -14.83 -17.38 1.33
C LYS A 235 -13.98 -17.40 0.07
N ASP A 236 -14.58 -17.18 -1.09
CA ASP A 236 -13.86 -17.14 -2.35
C ASP A 236 -12.89 -15.95 -2.45
N LEU A 237 -13.28 -14.81 -1.89
CA LEU A 237 -12.51 -13.57 -1.97
C LEU A 237 -11.51 -13.37 -0.82
N MET A 238 -11.74 -14.03 0.31
CA MET A 238 -10.93 -13.84 1.51
C MET A 238 -10.41 -15.19 2.04
N ASP A 239 -9.17 -15.19 2.50
CA ASP A 239 -8.62 -16.35 3.19
C ASP A 239 -9.01 -16.29 4.68
N VAL A 240 -10.25 -16.64 4.95
CA VAL A 240 -10.86 -16.64 6.28
C VAL A 240 -11.20 -18.05 6.75
N GLY A 241 -11.41 -18.19 8.04
CA GLY A 241 -11.88 -19.44 8.64
C GLY A 241 -13.38 -19.65 8.37
N ASN A 242 -14.14 -19.79 9.43
CA ASN A 242 -15.59 -19.97 9.33
C ASN A 242 -16.31 -18.62 9.32
N ILE A 243 -17.46 -18.59 8.68
CA ILE A 243 -18.34 -17.44 8.61
C ILE A 243 -19.68 -17.82 9.24
N TYR A 244 -20.15 -17.00 10.16
CA TYR A 244 -21.44 -17.18 10.83
C TYR A 244 -22.29 -15.95 10.59
N ILE A 245 -23.56 -16.13 10.25
CA ILE A 245 -24.53 -15.06 10.12
C ILE A 245 -25.56 -15.24 11.21
N CYS A 246 -25.71 -14.25 12.06
CA CYS A 246 -26.72 -14.19 13.11
C CYS A 246 -27.77 -13.18 12.71
N MET A 247 -29.05 -13.54 12.84
CA MET A 247 -30.17 -12.64 12.55
C MET A 247 -31.13 -12.56 13.76
N GLN A 248 -31.89 -11.50 13.78
CA GLN A 248 -32.93 -11.25 14.76
C GLN A 248 -34.28 -11.63 14.12
N ASP A 249 -35.06 -12.50 14.77
CA ASP A 249 -36.36 -12.93 14.24
C ASP A 249 -37.44 -11.85 14.46
N ALA A 250 -37.38 -11.14 15.59
CA ALA A 250 -38.27 -10.03 15.90
C ALA A 250 -37.52 -8.95 16.71
N PRO A 251 -37.90 -7.69 16.59
CA PRO A 251 -37.30 -6.59 17.38
C PRO A 251 -37.35 -6.91 18.89
N GLY A 252 -36.17 -6.80 19.55
CA GLY A 252 -35.99 -7.11 20.97
C GLY A 252 -35.62 -8.58 21.26
N GLU A 253 -35.58 -9.45 20.26
CA GLU A 253 -35.04 -10.81 20.41
C GLU A 253 -33.53 -10.86 20.18
N PRO A 254 -32.80 -11.83 20.75
CA PRO A 254 -31.39 -11.96 20.54
C PRO A 254 -31.04 -12.35 19.09
N TYR A 255 -29.92 -11.88 18.58
CA TYR A 255 -29.37 -12.30 17.30
C TYR A 255 -28.86 -13.75 17.40
N ARG A 256 -29.46 -14.66 16.68
CA ARG A 256 -29.11 -16.10 16.69
C ARG A 256 -28.53 -16.52 15.35
N GLY A 257 -27.64 -17.52 15.38
CA GLY A 257 -27.04 -18.08 14.16
C GLY A 257 -28.06 -18.72 13.25
N VAL A 258 -28.22 -18.21 12.02
CA VAL A 258 -29.17 -18.71 11.00
C VAL A 258 -28.47 -19.34 9.81
N ALA A 259 -27.23 -18.94 9.51
CA ALA A 259 -26.44 -19.49 8.41
C ALA A 259 -24.95 -19.58 8.80
N SER A 260 -24.29 -20.62 8.31
CA SER A 260 -22.87 -20.85 8.52
C SER A 260 -22.30 -21.79 7.44
N ASP A 261 -21.03 -21.70 7.18
CA ASP A 261 -20.30 -22.67 6.34
C ASP A 261 -20.02 -24.01 7.05
N GLN A 262 -20.29 -24.10 8.36
CA GLN A 262 -20.22 -25.33 9.15
C GLN A 262 -21.54 -25.62 9.87
N PRO A 263 -21.80 -26.88 10.28
CA PRO A 263 -23.00 -27.17 11.04
C PRO A 263 -23.11 -26.28 12.28
N LEU A 264 -24.26 -25.62 12.43
CA LEU A 264 -24.58 -24.70 13.53
C LEU A 264 -24.66 -25.39 14.90
N SER A 265 -24.65 -26.74 14.93
CA SER A 265 -24.85 -27.55 16.14
C SER A 265 -23.84 -27.33 17.27
N ASP A 266 -22.63 -26.80 16.95
CA ASP A 266 -21.55 -26.62 17.92
C ASP A 266 -21.37 -25.19 18.41
N LEU A 267 -22.10 -24.21 17.85
CA LEU A 267 -21.86 -22.79 18.06
C LEU A 267 -23.15 -22.00 18.19
N ALA A 268 -23.74 -22.04 19.38
CA ALA A 268 -24.85 -21.17 19.72
C ALA A 268 -24.37 -19.74 19.97
N PHE A 269 -24.08 -18.98 18.89
CA PHE A 269 -23.94 -17.53 19.02
C PHE A 269 -25.31 -16.94 19.31
N ALA A 270 -25.42 -16.24 20.42
CA ALA A 270 -26.57 -15.41 20.75
C ALA A 270 -26.03 -14.07 21.28
N PHE A 271 -26.45 -12.99 20.65
CA PHE A 271 -26.11 -11.64 21.09
C PHE A 271 -27.40 -10.89 21.39
N GLU A 272 -27.50 -10.36 22.60
CA GLU A 272 -28.65 -9.53 22.98
C GLU A 272 -28.59 -8.19 22.20
N GLU A 273 -29.75 -7.57 22.03
CA GLU A 273 -29.82 -6.29 21.31
C GLU A 273 -28.99 -5.18 21.98
N GLU A 274 -28.91 -5.18 23.32
CA GLU A 274 -28.14 -4.25 24.12
C GLU A 274 -26.63 -4.52 24.12
N ASN A 275 -26.17 -5.60 23.48
CA ASN A 275 -24.74 -5.91 23.38
C ASN A 275 -23.97 -4.72 22.77
N PRO A 276 -22.90 -4.23 23.42
CA PRO A 276 -22.15 -3.06 22.95
C PRO A 276 -21.57 -3.20 21.54
N MET A 277 -21.22 -4.42 21.10
CA MET A 277 -20.78 -4.70 19.74
C MET A 277 -21.94 -4.52 18.74
N VAL A 278 -23.13 -5.01 19.10
CA VAL A 278 -24.35 -4.87 18.29
C VAL A 278 -24.74 -3.40 18.17
N GLN A 279 -24.71 -2.66 19.26
CA GLN A 279 -24.99 -1.20 19.27
C GLN A 279 -23.98 -0.45 18.42
N TRP A 280 -22.69 -0.77 18.52
CA TRP A 280 -21.67 -0.16 17.66
C TRP A 280 -21.94 -0.42 16.17
N LEU A 281 -22.30 -1.66 15.80
CA LEU A 281 -22.65 -2.02 14.42
C LEU A 281 -23.95 -1.34 13.93
N LYS A 282 -24.89 -0.99 14.82
CA LYS A 282 -26.05 -0.17 14.46
C LYS A 282 -25.65 1.25 14.05
N ASP A 283 -24.72 1.85 14.77
CA ASP A 283 -24.34 3.25 14.59
C ASP A 283 -23.31 3.44 13.47
N HIS A 284 -22.55 2.40 13.08
CA HIS A 284 -21.45 2.48 12.12
C HIS A 284 -21.65 1.56 10.93
N GLU A 285 -21.28 2.01 9.75
CA GLU A 285 -21.32 1.20 8.50
C GLU A 285 -20.09 0.33 8.31
N GLU A 286 -18.98 0.68 8.97
CA GLU A 286 -17.71 0.00 8.83
C GLU A 286 -17.70 -1.32 9.63
N PRO A 287 -17.08 -2.40 9.09
CA PRO A 287 -16.87 -3.63 9.85
C PRO A 287 -15.94 -3.42 11.04
N ILE A 288 -16.24 -4.07 12.14
CA ILE A 288 -15.35 -4.13 13.31
C ILE A 288 -14.17 -5.03 13.00
N ILE A 289 -12.96 -4.51 13.18
CA ILE A 289 -11.74 -5.30 13.28
C ILE A 289 -11.61 -5.74 14.74
N TYR A 290 -11.90 -7.01 15.04
CA TYR A 290 -11.99 -7.50 16.42
C TYR A 290 -10.74 -7.23 17.26
N ARG A 291 -9.54 -7.37 16.67
CA ARG A 291 -8.27 -7.08 17.34
C ARG A 291 -8.19 -5.63 17.86
N ASP A 292 -8.68 -4.69 17.09
CA ASP A 292 -8.60 -3.26 17.43
C ASP A 292 -9.77 -2.90 18.36
N PHE A 293 -10.93 -3.53 18.17
CA PHE A 293 -12.11 -3.39 19.04
C PHE A 293 -11.87 -3.83 20.48
N ARG A 294 -10.99 -4.83 20.73
CA ARG A 294 -10.60 -5.27 22.09
C ARG A 294 -10.03 -4.15 22.97
N TYR A 295 -9.60 -3.05 22.41
CA TYR A 295 -9.08 -1.89 23.14
C TYR A 295 -10.14 -0.78 23.31
N SER A 296 -11.32 -0.92 22.74
CA SER A 296 -12.41 0.05 22.83
C SER A 296 -13.11 0.03 24.18
N VAL A 297 -13.92 1.07 24.43
CA VAL A 297 -14.75 1.18 25.63
C VAL A 297 -15.91 0.18 25.55
N GLU A 298 -16.46 0.01 24.38
CA GLU A 298 -17.57 -0.89 24.07
C GLU A 298 -17.19 -2.34 24.39
N TYR A 299 -16.00 -2.81 23.96
CA TYR A 299 -15.52 -4.15 24.29
C TYR A 299 -15.38 -4.34 25.81
N LYS A 300 -14.91 -3.34 26.54
CA LYS A 300 -14.75 -3.45 28.01
C LYS A 300 -16.09 -3.60 28.73
N SER A 301 -17.14 -3.05 28.18
CA SER A 301 -18.52 -3.12 28.75
C SER A 301 -19.28 -4.40 28.35
N MET A 302 -18.77 -5.23 27.41
CA MET A 302 -19.36 -6.52 27.07
C MET A 302 -19.28 -7.53 28.23
N TRP A 303 -20.21 -8.47 28.26
CA TRP A 303 -20.18 -9.59 29.19
C TRP A 303 -19.00 -10.53 28.92
N GLU A 304 -18.44 -11.12 29.97
CA GLU A 304 -17.28 -12.02 29.84
C GLU A 304 -17.57 -13.27 29.02
N GLU A 305 -18.80 -13.77 29.05
CA GLU A 305 -19.26 -14.93 28.29
C GLU A 305 -19.24 -14.62 26.78
N GLU A 306 -19.68 -13.43 26.38
CA GLU A 306 -19.68 -12.97 24.99
C GLU A 306 -18.26 -12.74 24.47
N LYS A 307 -17.40 -12.12 25.29
CA LYS A 307 -15.96 -11.97 24.98
C LYS A 307 -15.31 -13.35 24.78
N HIS A 308 -15.63 -14.28 25.67
CA HIS A 308 -15.08 -15.65 25.59
C HIS A 308 -15.54 -16.39 24.33
N GLN A 309 -16.80 -16.23 23.92
CA GLN A 309 -17.32 -16.81 22.67
C GLN A 309 -16.57 -16.24 21.45
N LEU A 310 -16.36 -14.93 21.36
CA LEU A 310 -15.63 -14.30 20.27
C LEU A 310 -14.16 -14.71 20.23
N ASP A 311 -13.51 -14.80 21.39
CA ASP A 311 -12.10 -15.22 21.52
C ASP A 311 -11.91 -16.71 21.20
N LYS A 312 -12.79 -17.58 21.70
CA LYS A 312 -12.74 -19.03 21.47
C LYS A 312 -12.85 -19.36 19.98
N ASN A 313 -13.67 -18.62 19.25
CA ASN A 313 -13.87 -18.83 17.82
C ASN A 313 -12.86 -18.09 16.95
N HIS A 314 -11.85 -17.46 17.54
CA HIS A 314 -10.84 -16.69 16.82
C HIS A 314 -11.46 -15.67 15.87
N THR A 315 -12.49 -14.95 16.33
CA THR A 315 -13.18 -13.92 15.56
C THR A 315 -12.19 -12.89 15.08
N ARG A 316 -12.28 -12.53 13.82
CA ARG A 316 -11.40 -11.57 13.17
C ARG A 316 -12.11 -10.29 12.77
N TYR A 317 -13.31 -10.44 12.21
CA TYR A 317 -14.18 -9.33 11.80
C TYR A 317 -15.60 -9.57 12.27
N CYS A 318 -16.31 -8.48 12.58
CA CYS A 318 -17.74 -8.45 12.77
C CYS A 318 -18.33 -7.39 11.86
N ALA A 319 -19.37 -7.70 11.13
CA ALA A 319 -20.02 -6.77 10.21
C ALA A 319 -21.53 -6.80 10.35
N GLY A 320 -22.18 -5.65 10.18
CA GLY A 320 -23.63 -5.54 10.25
C GLY A 320 -24.31 -5.76 8.91
N LEU A 321 -25.44 -6.47 8.91
CA LEU A 321 -26.40 -6.48 7.83
C LEU A 321 -27.52 -5.51 8.20
N LYS A 322 -27.67 -4.40 7.46
CA LYS A 322 -28.57 -3.31 7.80
C LYS A 322 -29.79 -3.23 6.89
N ASP A 323 -30.93 -3.00 7.49
CA ASP A 323 -32.14 -2.62 6.77
C ASP A 323 -32.48 -1.15 7.10
N GLY A 324 -31.93 -0.20 6.34
CA GLY A 324 -31.98 1.21 6.65
C GLY A 324 -31.22 1.51 7.95
N ASP A 325 -31.93 2.06 8.94
CA ASP A 325 -31.36 2.38 10.28
C ASP A 325 -31.36 1.15 11.22
N ASN A 326 -32.00 0.04 10.84
CA ASN A 326 -32.08 -1.16 11.68
C ASN A 326 -30.99 -2.17 11.32
N LEU A 327 -30.42 -2.82 12.32
CA LEU A 327 -29.51 -3.93 12.15
C LEU A 327 -30.33 -5.23 12.04
N ALA A 328 -30.43 -5.82 10.83
CA ALA A 328 -31.13 -7.07 10.56
C ALA A 328 -30.31 -8.29 10.98
N GLY A 329 -28.99 -8.20 10.93
CA GLY A 329 -28.11 -9.31 11.26
C GLY A 329 -26.68 -8.90 11.52
N VAL A 330 -25.90 -9.82 12.06
CA VAL A 330 -24.46 -9.69 12.34
C VAL A 330 -23.72 -10.83 11.66
N ILE A 331 -22.69 -10.51 10.90
CA ILE A 331 -21.77 -11.47 10.30
C ILE A 331 -20.52 -11.55 11.15
N LEU A 332 -20.17 -12.75 11.58
CA LEU A 332 -18.93 -13.04 12.30
C LEU A 332 -18.00 -13.81 11.36
N ILE A 333 -16.78 -13.31 11.19
CA ILE A 333 -15.77 -13.90 10.34
C ILE A 333 -14.58 -14.30 11.19
N THR A 334 -14.21 -15.58 11.15
CA THR A 334 -13.13 -16.13 11.95
C THR A 334 -11.83 -16.26 11.16
N SER A 335 -10.73 -16.45 11.84
CA SER A 335 -9.43 -16.64 11.21
C SER A 335 -9.16 -18.13 10.95
N SER A 336 -8.67 -18.47 9.76
CA SER A 336 -8.17 -19.82 9.46
C SER A 336 -6.88 -20.17 10.18
N SER A 337 -6.13 -19.14 10.64
CA SER A 337 -4.87 -19.27 11.38
C SER A 337 -4.65 -18.06 12.29
N SER A 338 -4.32 -18.29 13.55
CA SER A 338 -4.09 -17.24 14.56
C SER A 338 -2.96 -16.26 14.22
N LYS A 339 -2.18 -16.53 13.18
CA LYS A 339 -1.00 -15.74 12.77
C LYS A 339 -1.18 -14.89 11.51
N LYS A 340 -2.33 -14.97 10.83
CA LYS A 340 -2.53 -14.18 9.61
C LYS A 340 -2.80 -12.72 9.93
N ARG A 341 -2.03 -11.84 9.30
CA ARG A 341 -2.14 -10.39 9.47
C ARG A 341 -3.36 -9.87 8.71
N LEU A 342 -4.03 -8.90 9.32
CA LEU A 342 -5.15 -8.17 8.74
C LEU A 342 -4.75 -7.57 7.38
N ALA A 343 -5.52 -7.85 6.33
CA ALA A 343 -5.41 -7.15 5.06
C ALA A 343 -6.47 -6.02 5.05
N TYR A 344 -6.06 -4.80 4.75
CA TYR A 344 -6.96 -3.65 4.69
C TYR A 344 -8.04 -3.82 3.60
N ASP A 345 -7.70 -4.56 2.54
CA ASP A 345 -8.62 -4.89 1.45
C ASP A 345 -9.77 -5.80 1.91
N GLU A 346 -9.54 -6.64 2.95
CA GLU A 346 -10.60 -7.51 3.49
C GLU A 346 -11.73 -6.70 4.10
N VAL A 347 -11.43 -5.58 4.78
CA VAL A 347 -12.46 -4.68 5.34
C VAL A 347 -13.31 -4.05 4.24
N GLU A 348 -12.69 -3.62 3.15
CA GLU A 348 -13.40 -3.04 2.00
C GLU A 348 -14.28 -4.11 1.30
N ILE A 349 -13.77 -5.34 1.13
CA ILE A 349 -14.51 -6.46 0.57
C ILE A 349 -15.71 -6.79 1.45
N ILE A 350 -15.52 -6.90 2.77
CA ILE A 350 -16.60 -7.16 3.73
C ILE A 350 -17.67 -6.08 3.64
N SER A 351 -17.27 -4.80 3.68
CA SER A 351 -18.19 -3.66 3.59
C SER A 351 -19.01 -3.69 2.29
N ASN A 352 -18.38 -3.97 1.15
CA ASN A 352 -19.08 -4.06 -0.13
C ASN A 352 -20.07 -5.21 -0.18
N ILE A 353 -19.66 -6.41 0.28
CA ILE A 353 -20.53 -7.59 0.26
C ILE A 353 -21.70 -7.42 1.23
N THR A 354 -21.44 -6.92 2.45
CA THR A 354 -22.50 -6.70 3.45
C THR A 354 -23.50 -5.64 3.01
N SER A 355 -23.05 -4.57 2.35
CA SER A 355 -23.94 -3.55 1.80
C SER A 355 -24.89 -4.13 0.74
N VAL A 356 -24.38 -4.96 -0.18
CA VAL A 356 -25.19 -5.58 -1.22
C VAL A 356 -26.16 -6.62 -0.63
N ALA A 357 -25.67 -7.46 0.29
CA ALA A 357 -26.52 -8.44 0.99
C ALA A 357 -27.63 -7.75 1.79
N SER A 358 -27.33 -6.64 2.47
CA SER A 358 -28.30 -5.81 3.20
C SER A 358 -29.43 -5.31 2.31
N ILE A 359 -29.10 -4.81 1.11
CA ILE A 359 -30.10 -4.35 0.13
C ILE A 359 -30.98 -5.50 -0.34
N ALA A 360 -30.41 -6.68 -0.54
CA ALA A 360 -31.15 -7.85 -0.99
C ALA A 360 -32.08 -8.44 0.08
N ILE A 361 -31.69 -8.41 1.36
CA ILE A 361 -32.49 -8.86 2.50
C ILE A 361 -33.69 -7.92 2.72
N LYS A 362 -33.52 -6.62 2.40
CA LYS A 362 -34.60 -5.63 2.51
C LYS A 362 -35.71 -5.80 1.48
N ASN A 363 -35.42 -6.30 0.28
CA ASN A 363 -36.36 -6.41 -0.85
C ASN A 363 -37.16 -7.68 -0.78
#